data_d1dc4184e1535fec35d5c6a0552613c9
#
_entry.id   d1dc4184e1535fec35d5c6a0552613c9
#
_cell.length_a   1.000
_cell.length_b   1.000
_cell.length_c   1.000
_cell.angle_alpha   90.00
_cell.angle_beta   90.00
_cell.angle_gamma   90.00
#
_symmetry.space_group_name_H-M   'P 1'
#
loop_
_entity.id
_entity.type
_entity.pdbx_description
1 polymer ?
#
loop_
_entity_poly.entity_id
_entity_poly.type
_entity_poly.pdbx_seq_one_letter_code
_entity_poly.pdbx_strand_id
1 'polypeptide(L)'
;MSQLPEPLRQSRPVHVAPMAGGPTTPTLVIAAARFGAFAQLAAGYRSAEELAAEIAEVRTRTDRFGVNLFAPNPVPISDADYDAYRSVLEAEGPALPDKREDDDAWGDKVALLLDDPVAVVSFTFGLPDAALVAEFRKRGTVTMQSVTTPGEAAAAAERGIDVLVVQGEAAGGHSAVLDPAAAPLWQPLPELVRDVRSATTLPVIAAGGIGGADDVEAVRLAGADAAMIGTLVLRTVEAGTGATHRAALADPVFDRTALTRAFTGRPARALVNRFVRDHDDAPLGYPALHHLTKPIRTAAAAAGDAQSLHLWAGRSWRAAADAPLADVLEALLT
;
A
#
# COMPACT_ATOMS: atom_id res chain seq x y z
N MET A 1 24.72 -0.04 11.90
CA MET A 1 24.31 -1.35 11.36
C MET A 1 22.80 -1.36 11.40
N SER A 2 22.12 -1.93 10.39
CA SER A 2 20.65 -2.04 10.38
C SER A 2 20.16 -2.86 11.57
N GLN A 3 19.08 -2.40 12.20
CA GLN A 3 18.42 -3.10 13.31
C GLN A 3 17.31 -4.06 12.83
N LEU A 4 17.11 -4.16 11.52
CA LEU A 4 16.09 -5.04 10.95
C LEU A 4 16.33 -6.51 11.32
N PRO A 5 15.27 -7.27 11.68
CA PRO A 5 15.34 -8.71 11.88
C PRO A 5 15.53 -9.44 10.54
N GLU A 6 15.92 -10.73 10.60
CA GLU A 6 15.88 -11.60 9.43
C GLU A 6 14.43 -11.87 8.98
N PRO A 7 14.14 -11.96 7.68
CA PRO A 7 15.09 -11.90 6.55
C PRO A 7 15.35 -10.49 6.02
N LEU A 8 14.77 -9.45 6.63
CA LEU A 8 14.85 -8.07 6.14
C LEU A 8 16.29 -7.54 6.18
N ARG A 9 17.07 -7.93 7.20
CA ARG A 9 18.46 -7.50 7.38
C ARG A 9 19.39 -7.97 6.25
N GLN A 10 19.14 -9.15 5.66
CA GLN A 10 19.89 -9.68 4.54
C GLN A 10 19.52 -9.06 3.19
N SER A 11 18.44 -8.26 3.16
CA SER A 11 18.00 -7.60 1.95
C SER A 11 18.79 -6.30 1.72
N ARG A 12 18.90 -5.89 0.45
CA ARG A 12 19.38 -4.56 0.10
C ARG A 12 18.48 -3.48 0.75
N PRO A 13 18.98 -2.27 1.01
CA PRO A 13 18.24 -1.26 1.78
C PRO A 13 17.09 -0.58 1.00
N VAL A 14 16.66 -1.19 -0.09
CA VAL A 14 15.48 -0.77 -0.87
C VAL A 14 14.52 -1.95 -0.99
N HIS A 15 13.29 -1.77 -0.52
CA HIS A 15 12.22 -2.76 -0.51
C HIS A 15 11.11 -2.36 -1.50
N VAL A 16 10.36 -3.32 -2.02
CA VAL A 16 9.20 -3.09 -2.88
C VAL A 16 7.93 -3.14 -2.03
N ALA A 17 7.12 -2.08 -2.11
CA ALA A 17 5.87 -1.97 -1.38
C ALA A 17 4.81 -2.95 -1.89
N PRO A 18 3.99 -3.53 -1.01
CA PRO A 18 2.80 -4.27 -1.42
C PRO A 18 1.76 -3.30 -1.97
N MET A 19 1.24 -3.58 -3.17
CA MET A 19 0.28 -2.74 -3.88
C MET A 19 -0.92 -3.59 -4.29
N ALA A 20 -1.98 -3.55 -3.48
CA ALA A 20 -3.21 -4.29 -3.72
C ALA A 20 -3.94 -3.82 -4.98
N GLY A 21 -4.81 -4.67 -5.52
CA GLY A 21 -5.62 -4.35 -6.70
C GLY A 21 -4.91 -4.60 -8.03
N GLY A 22 -3.81 -5.37 -8.03
CA GLY A 22 -3.17 -5.87 -9.25
C GLY A 22 -1.69 -5.56 -9.44
N PRO A 23 -1.14 -4.39 -9.05
CA PRO A 23 0.26 -4.08 -9.35
C PRO A 23 1.27 -5.06 -8.74
N THR A 24 1.04 -5.55 -7.51
CA THR A 24 1.86 -6.62 -6.95
C THR A 24 1.44 -7.97 -7.53
N THR A 25 2.40 -8.67 -8.11
CA THR A 25 2.26 -10.02 -8.66
C THR A 25 3.31 -10.95 -8.04
N PRO A 26 3.11 -12.28 -8.06
CA PRO A 26 4.17 -13.22 -7.71
C PRO A 26 5.46 -12.98 -8.51
N THR A 27 5.35 -12.65 -9.80
CA THR A 27 6.49 -12.32 -10.66
C THR A 27 7.29 -11.13 -10.14
N LEU A 28 6.61 -10.05 -9.70
CA LEU A 28 7.26 -8.88 -9.10
C LEU A 28 8.01 -9.24 -7.81
N VAL A 29 7.37 -10.02 -6.93
CA VAL A 29 7.98 -10.47 -5.67
C VAL A 29 9.20 -11.35 -5.92
N ILE A 30 9.12 -12.29 -6.85
CA ILE A 30 10.23 -13.16 -7.25
C ILE A 30 11.39 -12.35 -7.85
N ALA A 31 11.09 -11.37 -8.70
CA ALA A 31 12.11 -10.50 -9.30
C ALA A 31 12.82 -9.65 -8.24
N ALA A 32 12.08 -9.08 -7.27
CA ALA A 32 12.67 -8.36 -6.14
C ALA A 32 13.61 -9.26 -5.33
N ALA A 33 13.19 -10.48 -5.00
CA ALA A 33 14.03 -11.43 -4.26
C ALA A 33 15.30 -11.82 -5.01
N ARG A 34 15.24 -12.00 -6.34
CA ARG A 34 16.39 -12.26 -7.20
C ARG A 34 17.39 -11.12 -7.23
N PHE A 35 16.90 -9.90 -7.20
CA PHE A 35 17.76 -8.71 -7.08
C PHE A 35 18.40 -8.57 -5.69
N GLY A 36 17.85 -9.23 -4.69
CA GLY A 36 18.24 -9.11 -3.28
C GLY A 36 17.45 -8.06 -2.50
N ALA A 37 16.39 -7.52 -3.08
CA ALA A 37 15.43 -6.67 -2.37
C ALA A 37 14.36 -7.51 -1.65
N PHE A 38 13.71 -6.92 -0.65
CA PHE A 38 12.54 -7.52 -0.01
C PHE A 38 11.26 -7.01 -0.65
N ALA A 39 10.30 -7.90 -0.84
CA ALA A 39 8.97 -7.59 -1.35
C ALA A 39 7.91 -8.41 -0.63
N GLN A 40 6.65 -7.99 -0.74
CA GLN A 40 5.50 -8.65 -0.12
C GLN A 40 4.39 -8.84 -1.14
N LEU A 41 3.67 -9.96 -1.08
CA LEU A 41 2.37 -10.12 -1.72
C LEU A 41 1.37 -9.18 -1.04
N ALA A 42 0.42 -8.67 -1.81
CA ALA A 42 -0.63 -7.78 -1.32
C ALA A 42 -1.95 -8.53 -1.25
N ALA A 43 -2.34 -8.97 -0.06
CA ALA A 43 -3.54 -9.78 0.14
C ALA A 43 -4.85 -8.99 0.04
N GLY A 44 -4.81 -7.64 0.04
CA GLY A 44 -6.00 -6.82 -0.09
C GLY A 44 -6.80 -7.13 -1.35
N TYR A 45 -8.12 -7.32 -1.19
CA TYR A 45 -9.08 -7.66 -2.25
C TYR A 45 -8.93 -9.06 -2.86
N ARG A 46 -8.16 -9.95 -2.23
CA ARG A 46 -8.00 -11.36 -2.58
C ARG A 46 -8.83 -12.23 -1.63
N SER A 47 -9.25 -13.41 -2.07
CA SER A 47 -9.68 -14.46 -1.15
C SER A 47 -8.48 -15.16 -0.50
N ALA A 48 -8.70 -15.95 0.56
CA ALA A 48 -7.63 -16.73 1.18
C ALA A 48 -7.07 -17.80 0.21
N GLU A 49 -7.91 -18.38 -0.65
CA GLU A 49 -7.51 -19.37 -1.66
C GLU A 49 -6.63 -18.73 -2.75
N GLU A 50 -7.01 -17.54 -3.24
CA GLU A 50 -6.18 -16.79 -4.20
C GLU A 50 -4.82 -16.45 -3.59
N LEU A 51 -4.80 -15.98 -2.33
CA LEU A 51 -3.57 -15.68 -1.61
C LEU A 51 -2.70 -16.94 -1.43
N ALA A 52 -3.29 -18.08 -1.06
CA ALA A 52 -2.57 -19.34 -0.90
C ALA A 52 -1.91 -19.78 -2.22
N ALA A 53 -2.60 -19.62 -3.35
CA ALA A 53 -2.05 -19.91 -4.67
C ALA A 53 -0.86 -19.00 -5.00
N GLU A 54 -0.95 -17.69 -4.74
CA GLU A 54 0.14 -16.75 -4.95
C GLU A 54 1.36 -17.06 -4.04
N ILE A 55 1.13 -17.42 -2.76
CA ILE A 55 2.18 -17.85 -1.82
C ILE A 55 2.89 -19.11 -2.36
N ALA A 56 2.12 -20.13 -2.80
CA ALA A 56 2.69 -21.35 -3.35
C ALA A 56 3.55 -21.06 -4.60
N GLU A 57 3.11 -20.17 -5.49
CA GLU A 57 3.87 -19.76 -6.66
C GLU A 57 5.21 -19.10 -6.27
N VAL A 58 5.20 -18.13 -5.35
CA VAL A 58 6.43 -17.44 -4.91
C VAL A 58 7.40 -18.42 -4.26
N ARG A 59 6.91 -19.35 -3.43
CA ARG A 59 7.72 -20.38 -2.74
C ARG A 59 8.46 -21.33 -3.69
N THR A 60 8.00 -21.46 -4.92
CA THR A 60 8.76 -22.23 -5.93
C THR A 60 10.14 -21.62 -6.23
N ARG A 61 10.37 -20.37 -5.84
CA ARG A 61 11.56 -19.57 -6.15
C ARG A 61 12.26 -18.98 -4.95
N THR A 62 11.54 -18.66 -3.89
CA THR A 62 12.09 -18.02 -2.68
C THR A 62 11.15 -18.16 -1.50
N ASP A 63 11.71 -18.30 -0.29
CA ASP A 63 11.00 -18.16 0.99
C ASP A 63 11.18 -16.76 1.61
N ARG A 64 12.01 -15.91 0.97
CA ARG A 64 12.33 -14.58 1.45
C ARG A 64 11.36 -13.53 0.90
N PHE A 65 10.13 -13.59 1.35
CA PHE A 65 9.06 -12.63 1.04
C PHE A 65 8.11 -12.49 2.22
N GLY A 66 7.21 -11.51 2.12
CA GLY A 66 6.14 -11.29 3.09
C GLY A 66 4.76 -11.24 2.46
N VAL A 67 3.76 -11.06 3.31
CA VAL A 67 2.37 -10.81 2.93
C VAL A 67 1.87 -9.58 3.67
N ASN A 68 1.23 -8.67 2.95
CA ASN A 68 0.55 -7.52 3.54
C ASN A 68 -0.94 -7.78 3.67
N LEU A 69 -1.48 -7.56 4.86
CA LEU A 69 -2.90 -7.65 5.19
C LEU A 69 -3.50 -6.26 5.44
N PHE A 70 -4.74 -6.08 5.04
CA PHE A 70 -5.57 -4.96 5.52
C PHE A 70 -6.19 -5.36 6.86
N ALA A 71 -5.63 -4.85 7.96
CA ALA A 71 -6.24 -5.06 9.27
C ALA A 71 -7.56 -4.28 9.35
N PRO A 72 -8.63 -4.88 9.87
CA PRO A 72 -9.94 -4.24 9.92
C PRO A 72 -9.89 -2.87 10.60
N ASN A 73 -10.33 -1.87 9.86
CA ASN A 73 -10.47 -0.49 10.33
C ASN A 73 -11.55 0.18 9.47
N PRO A 74 -12.81 -0.28 9.58
CA PRO A 74 -13.90 0.24 8.79
C PRO A 74 -14.18 1.70 9.15
N VAL A 75 -14.62 2.47 8.15
CA VAL A 75 -15.13 3.82 8.32
C VAL A 75 -16.61 3.76 8.03
N PRO A 76 -17.47 3.63 9.04
CA PRO A 76 -18.91 3.53 8.84
C PRO A 76 -19.47 4.75 8.10
N ILE A 77 -20.38 4.49 7.18
CA ILE A 77 -21.11 5.55 6.47
C ILE A 77 -22.60 5.38 6.73
N SER A 78 -23.33 6.48 6.98
CA SER A 78 -24.77 6.44 7.11
C SER A 78 -25.43 6.02 5.79
N ASP A 79 -26.64 5.42 5.85
CA ASP A 79 -27.37 5.08 4.63
C ASP A 79 -27.71 6.34 3.82
N ALA A 80 -28.01 7.44 4.50
CA ALA A 80 -28.33 8.72 3.84
C ALA A 80 -27.11 9.27 3.07
N ASP A 81 -25.90 9.25 3.64
CA ASP A 81 -24.69 9.73 2.96
C ASP A 81 -24.28 8.78 1.84
N TYR A 82 -24.45 7.45 2.04
CA TYR A 82 -24.21 6.46 1.01
C TYR A 82 -25.14 6.66 -0.20
N ASP A 83 -26.47 6.81 0.04
CA ASP A 83 -27.46 7.00 -1.01
C ASP A 83 -27.27 8.36 -1.72
N ALA A 84 -26.90 9.41 -0.99
CA ALA A 84 -26.57 10.69 -1.57
C ALA A 84 -25.38 10.58 -2.54
N TYR A 85 -24.28 9.94 -2.13
CA TYR A 85 -23.13 9.77 -3.00
C TYR A 85 -23.42 8.80 -4.16
N ARG A 86 -24.16 7.72 -3.92
CA ARG A 86 -24.66 6.83 -4.96
C ARG A 86 -25.43 7.57 -6.05
N SER A 87 -26.36 8.46 -5.65
CA SER A 87 -27.18 9.24 -6.59
C SER A 87 -26.33 10.17 -7.46
N VAL A 88 -25.26 10.75 -6.90
CA VAL A 88 -24.29 11.55 -7.67
C VAL A 88 -23.59 10.67 -8.73
N LEU A 89 -23.22 9.43 -8.38
CA LEU A 89 -22.49 8.51 -9.26
C LEU A 89 -23.37 7.81 -10.29
N GLU A 90 -24.69 7.74 -10.12
CA GLU A 90 -25.59 7.08 -11.06
C GLU A 90 -25.53 7.66 -12.48
N ALA A 91 -25.13 8.92 -12.63
CA ALA A 91 -24.89 9.56 -13.92
C ALA A 91 -23.55 9.14 -14.59
N GLU A 92 -22.66 8.44 -13.87
CA GLU A 92 -21.29 8.15 -14.32
C GLU A 92 -21.16 6.84 -15.10
N GLY A 93 -22.21 6.00 -15.16
CA GLY A 93 -22.11 4.80 -15.97
C GLY A 93 -22.90 3.58 -15.50
N PRO A 94 -22.25 2.43 -15.21
CA PRO A 94 -22.95 1.18 -15.01
C PRO A 94 -23.81 1.18 -13.73
N ALA A 95 -24.75 0.20 -13.65
CA ALA A 95 -25.56 0.01 -12.46
C ALA A 95 -24.68 -0.14 -11.20
N LEU A 96 -25.00 0.62 -10.17
CA LEU A 96 -24.27 0.62 -8.91
C LEU A 96 -24.83 -0.43 -7.94
N PRO A 97 -23.96 -1.10 -7.15
CA PRO A 97 -24.39 -2.14 -6.21
C PRO A 97 -25.09 -1.52 -4.98
N ASP A 98 -25.79 -2.38 -4.26
CA ASP A 98 -26.25 -2.08 -2.92
C ASP A 98 -25.07 -1.94 -1.95
N LYS A 99 -25.31 -1.24 -0.81
CA LYS A 99 -24.31 -1.04 0.24
C LYS A 99 -23.78 -2.38 0.74
N ARG A 100 -22.48 -2.52 0.70
CA ARG A 100 -21.78 -3.71 1.19
C ARG A 100 -20.61 -3.28 2.10
N GLU A 101 -20.54 -3.95 3.22
CA GLU A 101 -19.44 -3.87 4.18
C GLU A 101 -18.81 -5.26 4.31
N ASP A 102 -17.50 -5.34 4.35
CA ASP A 102 -16.76 -6.57 4.63
C ASP A 102 -15.43 -6.25 5.33
N ASP A 103 -14.77 -7.27 5.82
CA ASP A 103 -13.48 -7.19 6.51
C ASP A 103 -12.30 -7.70 5.65
N ASP A 104 -12.49 -7.77 4.33
CA ASP A 104 -11.50 -8.27 3.36
C ASP A 104 -11.07 -9.72 3.64
N ALA A 105 -12.00 -10.56 4.11
CA ALA A 105 -11.76 -11.96 4.53
C ALA A 105 -10.61 -12.07 5.56
N TRP A 106 -10.56 -11.13 6.50
CA TRP A 106 -9.49 -11.02 7.51
C TRP A 106 -9.25 -12.31 8.26
N GLY A 107 -10.32 -12.92 8.81
CA GLY A 107 -10.23 -14.15 9.60
C GLY A 107 -9.60 -15.30 8.83
N ASP A 108 -10.04 -15.51 7.58
CA ASP A 108 -9.57 -16.61 6.74
C ASP A 108 -8.11 -16.42 6.32
N LYS A 109 -7.70 -15.19 5.99
CA LYS A 109 -6.31 -14.86 5.65
C LYS A 109 -5.38 -14.98 6.84
N VAL A 110 -5.82 -14.56 8.03
CA VAL A 110 -5.05 -14.75 9.27
C VAL A 110 -4.88 -16.24 9.56
N ALA A 111 -5.96 -17.04 9.48
CA ALA A 111 -5.89 -18.48 9.68
C ALA A 111 -4.91 -19.14 8.72
N LEU A 112 -4.99 -18.82 7.42
CA LEU A 112 -4.04 -19.30 6.40
C LEU A 112 -2.59 -19.01 6.80
N LEU A 113 -2.27 -17.77 7.19
CA LEU A 113 -0.89 -17.37 7.50
C LEU A 113 -0.39 -17.89 8.86
N LEU A 114 -1.30 -18.28 9.75
CA LEU A 114 -0.93 -18.98 10.99
C LEU A 114 -0.69 -20.48 10.75
N ASP A 115 -1.42 -21.11 9.83
CA ASP A 115 -1.26 -22.52 9.48
C ASP A 115 -0.06 -22.75 8.54
N ASP A 116 0.17 -21.83 7.61
CA ASP A 116 1.25 -21.86 6.62
C ASP A 116 2.08 -20.55 6.68
N PRO A 117 2.96 -20.39 7.69
CA PRO A 117 3.65 -19.14 7.98
C PRO A 117 4.57 -18.68 6.84
N VAL A 118 4.55 -17.36 6.59
CA VAL A 118 5.54 -16.66 5.75
C VAL A 118 6.55 -15.92 6.64
N ALA A 119 7.68 -15.53 6.05
CA ALA A 119 8.75 -14.89 6.81
C ALA A 119 8.33 -13.55 7.46
N VAL A 120 7.47 -12.78 6.81
CA VAL A 120 7.01 -11.47 7.28
C VAL A 120 5.53 -11.31 7.01
N VAL A 121 4.76 -10.81 7.98
CA VAL A 121 3.39 -10.34 7.80
C VAL A 121 3.35 -8.85 8.15
N SER A 122 2.83 -8.03 7.26
CA SER A 122 2.64 -6.61 7.52
C SER A 122 1.15 -6.23 7.55
N PHE A 123 0.84 -5.20 8.32
CA PHE A 123 -0.52 -4.72 8.51
C PHE A 123 -0.64 -3.27 8.04
N THR A 124 -1.77 -2.96 7.40
CA THR A 124 -2.13 -1.62 6.95
C THR A 124 -3.57 -1.33 7.39
N PHE A 125 -3.90 -0.09 7.67
CA PHE A 125 -5.17 0.48 8.14
C PHE A 125 -5.40 0.30 9.64
N GLY A 126 -5.75 -0.90 10.11
CA GLY A 126 -5.93 -1.19 11.52
C GLY A 126 -4.64 -1.63 12.21
N LEU A 127 -4.70 -1.65 13.52
CA LEU A 127 -3.64 -2.17 14.38
C LEU A 127 -4.08 -3.52 14.94
N PRO A 128 -3.36 -4.63 14.66
CA PRO A 128 -3.74 -5.94 15.14
C PRO A 128 -3.64 -6.03 16.68
N ASP A 129 -4.40 -6.94 17.27
CA ASP A 129 -4.30 -7.21 18.69
C ASP A 129 -2.95 -7.81 19.07
N ALA A 130 -2.45 -7.47 20.27
CA ALA A 130 -1.17 -7.98 20.77
C ALA A 130 -1.12 -9.52 20.84
N ALA A 131 -2.27 -10.17 21.09
CA ALA A 131 -2.36 -11.62 21.09
C ALA A 131 -2.08 -12.21 19.69
N LEU A 132 -2.64 -11.61 18.63
CA LEU A 132 -2.39 -12.02 17.27
C LEU A 132 -0.92 -11.79 16.84
N VAL A 133 -0.35 -10.64 17.22
CA VAL A 133 1.07 -10.35 17.00
C VAL A 133 1.96 -11.41 17.65
N ALA A 134 1.64 -11.79 18.91
CA ALA A 134 2.35 -12.85 19.63
C ALA A 134 2.20 -14.23 18.96
N GLU A 135 1.05 -14.55 18.38
CA GLU A 135 0.85 -15.81 17.64
C GLU A 135 1.70 -15.88 16.36
N PHE A 136 1.81 -14.81 15.59
CA PHE A 136 2.73 -14.74 14.44
C PHE A 136 4.19 -14.92 14.89
N ARG A 137 4.59 -14.22 15.95
CA ARG A 137 5.96 -14.31 16.48
C ARG A 137 6.32 -15.72 16.97
N LYS A 138 5.39 -16.45 17.63
CA LYS A 138 5.60 -17.85 18.02
C LYS A 138 5.89 -18.78 16.85
N ARG A 139 5.42 -18.42 15.65
CA ARG A 139 5.65 -19.15 14.39
C ARG A 139 6.91 -18.72 13.64
N GLY A 140 7.66 -17.78 14.22
CA GLY A 140 8.87 -17.23 13.60
C GLY A 140 8.60 -16.17 12.53
N THR A 141 7.36 -15.71 12.39
CA THR A 141 6.98 -14.63 11.47
C THR A 141 7.31 -13.27 12.08
N VAL A 142 8.04 -12.44 11.37
CA VAL A 142 8.27 -11.03 11.71
C VAL A 142 7.02 -10.21 11.39
N THR A 143 6.60 -9.36 12.31
CA THR A 143 5.43 -8.50 12.12
C THR A 143 5.83 -7.07 11.79
N MET A 144 5.16 -6.46 10.81
CA MET A 144 5.37 -5.06 10.43
C MET A 144 4.06 -4.28 10.50
N GLN A 145 4.11 -2.99 10.85
CA GLN A 145 2.96 -2.09 10.85
C GLN A 145 3.24 -0.83 10.05
N SER A 146 2.34 -0.47 9.14
CA SER A 146 2.36 0.83 8.48
C SER A 146 1.84 1.91 9.43
N VAL A 147 2.61 2.98 9.61
CA VAL A 147 2.29 4.11 10.50
C VAL A 147 2.57 5.43 9.80
N THR A 148 1.86 6.49 10.19
CA THR A 148 1.98 7.82 9.59
C THR A 148 2.31 8.91 10.61
N THR A 149 2.35 8.58 11.90
CA THR A 149 2.63 9.51 12.98
C THR A 149 3.48 8.87 14.08
N PRO A 150 4.20 9.66 14.91
CA PRO A 150 4.87 9.14 16.10
C PRO A 150 3.94 8.47 17.10
N GLY A 151 2.70 8.96 17.24
CA GLY A 151 1.69 8.35 18.13
C GLY A 151 1.27 6.96 17.66
N GLU A 152 1.06 6.78 16.36
CA GLU A 152 0.78 5.47 15.76
C GLU A 152 1.95 4.50 15.92
N ALA A 153 3.20 5.01 15.82
CA ALA A 153 4.40 4.23 16.03
C ALA A 153 4.51 3.72 17.48
N ALA A 154 4.21 4.57 18.45
CA ALA A 154 4.17 4.18 19.86
C ALA A 154 3.09 3.12 20.11
N ALA A 155 1.89 3.31 19.57
CA ALA A 155 0.80 2.33 19.70
C ALA A 155 1.15 0.97 19.07
N ALA A 156 1.83 0.96 17.91
CA ALA A 156 2.31 -0.27 17.30
C ALA A 156 3.38 -0.97 18.15
N ALA A 157 4.30 -0.21 18.75
CA ALA A 157 5.30 -0.75 19.66
C ALA A 157 4.66 -1.41 20.91
N GLU A 158 3.62 -0.79 21.50
CA GLU A 158 2.85 -1.35 22.61
C GLU A 158 2.15 -2.68 22.25
N ARG A 159 1.77 -2.88 20.99
CA ARG A 159 1.21 -4.14 20.49
C ARG A 159 2.27 -5.22 20.26
N GLY A 160 3.56 -4.87 20.36
CA GLY A 160 4.66 -5.80 20.16
C GLY A 160 5.04 -6.02 18.69
N ILE A 161 4.71 -5.11 17.81
CA ILE A 161 5.17 -5.09 16.39
C ILE A 161 6.70 -5.07 16.36
N ASP A 162 7.30 -5.77 15.39
CA ASP A 162 8.75 -5.90 15.28
C ASP A 162 9.39 -4.79 14.42
N VAL A 163 8.70 -4.29 13.39
CA VAL A 163 9.22 -3.30 12.42
C VAL A 163 8.14 -2.32 12.02
N LEU A 164 8.48 -1.05 11.86
CA LEU A 164 7.57 -0.01 11.36
C LEU A 164 7.84 0.31 9.89
N VAL A 165 6.76 0.48 9.13
CA VAL A 165 6.79 1.13 7.81
C VAL A 165 6.23 2.53 7.97
N VAL A 166 7.10 3.54 7.98
CA VAL A 166 6.73 4.96 8.13
C VAL A 166 6.31 5.49 6.77
N GLN A 167 5.01 5.70 6.58
CA GLN A 167 4.45 6.18 5.33
C GLN A 167 4.22 7.69 5.38
N GLY A 168 4.96 8.43 4.56
CA GLY A 168 4.74 9.87 4.32
C GLY A 168 3.54 10.13 3.42
N GLU A 169 2.96 11.34 3.51
CA GLU A 169 1.77 11.73 2.74
C GLU A 169 2.02 11.75 1.22
N ALA A 170 3.26 11.82 0.77
CA ALA A 170 3.65 11.74 -0.64
C ALA A 170 3.51 10.34 -1.25
N ALA A 171 3.19 9.31 -0.46
CA ALA A 171 2.94 7.95 -0.93
C ALA A 171 1.71 7.89 -1.84
N GLY A 172 1.76 7.02 -2.86
CA GLY A 172 0.62 6.69 -3.71
C GLY A 172 -0.32 5.67 -3.08
N GLY A 173 -1.57 5.67 -3.52
CA GLY A 173 -2.62 4.81 -2.97
C GLY A 173 -3.11 5.26 -1.61
N HIS A 174 -3.72 4.35 -0.87
CA HIS A 174 -4.32 4.65 0.43
C HIS A 174 -3.30 5.13 1.46
N SER A 175 -3.68 6.17 2.20
CA SER A 175 -2.96 6.56 3.41
C SER A 175 -3.14 5.48 4.48
N ALA A 176 -2.03 5.10 5.12
CA ALA A 176 -2.00 4.09 6.17
C ALA A 176 -2.43 4.64 7.55
N VAL A 177 -2.99 5.84 7.61
CA VAL A 177 -3.48 6.44 8.86
C VAL A 177 -4.37 5.48 9.63
N LEU A 178 -4.17 5.37 10.93
CA LEU A 178 -5.04 4.57 11.80
C LEU A 178 -6.40 5.25 12.03
N ASP A 179 -6.44 6.59 12.02
CA ASP A 179 -7.69 7.34 12.00
C ASP A 179 -7.94 7.92 10.59
N PRO A 180 -8.85 7.33 9.79
CA PRO A 180 -9.13 7.81 8.44
C PRO A 180 -9.78 9.20 8.38
N ALA A 181 -10.32 9.71 9.49
CA ALA A 181 -10.85 11.06 9.58
C ALA A 181 -9.74 12.10 9.79
N ALA A 182 -8.59 11.69 10.31
CA ALA A 182 -7.43 12.55 10.45
C ALA A 182 -6.79 12.82 9.08
N ALA A 183 -6.40 14.07 8.84
CA ALA A 183 -5.59 14.41 7.68
C ALA A 183 -4.17 13.81 7.86
N PRO A 184 -3.59 13.17 6.82
CA PRO A 184 -2.21 12.75 6.87
C PRO A 184 -1.28 13.96 7.16
N LEU A 185 -0.24 13.74 7.99
CA LEU A 185 0.71 14.78 8.31
C LEU A 185 1.43 15.27 7.05
N TRP A 186 1.35 16.58 6.82
CA TRP A 186 2.05 17.25 5.75
C TRP A 186 3.46 17.64 6.22
N GLN A 187 4.41 16.72 6.07
CA GLN A 187 5.82 17.00 6.33
C GLN A 187 6.74 16.18 5.43
N PRO A 188 7.99 16.61 5.19
CA PRO A 188 8.99 15.83 4.47
C PRO A 188 9.23 14.46 5.13
N LEU A 189 9.33 13.40 4.33
CA LEU A 189 9.52 12.04 4.85
C LEU A 189 10.73 11.89 5.77
N PRO A 190 11.91 12.52 5.52
CA PRO A 190 13.03 12.46 6.46
C PRO A 190 12.73 13.08 7.84
N GLU A 191 11.88 14.09 7.90
CA GLU A 191 11.46 14.70 9.18
C GLU A 191 10.52 13.76 9.92
N LEU A 192 9.52 13.20 9.24
CA LEU A 192 8.64 12.20 9.83
C LEU A 192 9.43 10.98 10.38
N VAL A 193 10.45 10.52 9.66
CA VAL A 193 11.34 9.44 10.12
C VAL A 193 12.04 9.82 11.41
N ARG A 194 12.60 11.04 11.53
CA ARG A 194 13.25 11.51 12.79
C ARG A 194 12.26 11.57 13.94
N ASP A 195 11.05 12.08 13.70
CA ASP A 195 10.02 12.19 14.73
C ASP A 195 9.58 10.80 15.24
N VAL A 196 9.36 9.85 14.32
CA VAL A 196 9.06 8.46 14.67
C VAL A 196 10.22 7.81 15.44
N ARG A 197 11.47 8.01 14.98
CA ARG A 197 12.67 7.49 15.68
C ARG A 197 12.81 8.06 17.10
N SER A 198 12.31 9.25 17.34
CA SER A 198 12.28 9.83 18.70
C SER A 198 11.22 9.22 19.60
N ALA A 199 10.18 8.63 19.04
CA ALA A 199 9.08 8.01 19.77
C ALA A 199 9.27 6.50 20.01
N THR A 200 10.19 5.83 19.29
CA THR A 200 10.38 4.37 19.39
C THR A 200 11.79 3.93 19.03
N THR A 201 12.20 2.78 19.58
CA THR A 201 13.46 2.10 19.23
C THR A 201 13.29 1.05 18.14
N LEU A 202 12.06 0.80 17.66
CA LEU A 202 11.80 -0.20 16.63
C LEU A 202 12.51 0.15 15.32
N PRO A 203 12.95 -0.83 14.54
CA PRO A 203 13.46 -0.62 13.19
C PRO A 203 12.44 0.08 12.30
N VAL A 204 12.92 0.97 11.43
CA VAL A 204 12.07 1.81 10.56
C VAL A 204 12.41 1.60 9.09
N ILE A 205 11.39 1.32 8.29
CA ILE A 205 11.42 1.36 6.83
C ILE A 205 10.65 2.59 6.38
N ALA A 206 11.27 3.49 5.61
CA ALA A 206 10.62 4.73 5.16
C ALA A 206 9.95 4.55 3.80
N ALA A 207 8.71 5.01 3.64
CA ALA A 207 7.92 4.89 2.42
C ALA A 207 7.23 6.21 2.05
N GLY A 208 7.11 6.50 0.76
CA GLY A 208 6.35 7.62 0.22
C GLY A 208 7.19 8.76 -0.30
N GLY A 209 6.99 9.10 -1.58
CA GLY A 209 7.66 10.21 -2.24
C GLY A 209 9.08 9.92 -2.71
N ILE A 210 9.63 8.73 -2.46
CA ILE A 210 10.97 8.34 -2.90
C ILE A 210 10.97 8.23 -4.43
N GLY A 211 11.82 9.03 -5.09
CA GLY A 211 11.93 9.13 -6.55
C GLY A 211 13.34 8.88 -7.09
N GLY A 212 14.35 8.79 -6.23
CA GLY A 212 15.76 8.60 -6.63
C GLY A 212 16.65 8.18 -5.47
N ALA A 213 17.94 7.99 -5.77
CA ALA A 213 18.97 7.61 -4.80
C ALA A 213 19.13 8.64 -3.68
N ASP A 214 19.06 9.92 -4.01
CA ASP A 214 19.16 11.02 -3.02
C ASP A 214 18.05 10.93 -1.96
N ASP A 215 16.82 10.53 -2.35
CA ASP A 215 15.72 10.34 -1.40
C ASP A 215 15.98 9.14 -0.49
N VAL A 216 16.53 8.04 -1.05
CA VAL A 216 16.93 6.86 -0.27
C VAL A 216 18.01 7.24 0.74
N GLU A 217 19.03 7.99 0.34
CA GLU A 217 20.05 8.47 1.25
C GLU A 217 19.49 9.41 2.32
N ALA A 218 18.62 10.34 1.94
CA ALA A 218 18.01 11.29 2.87
C ALA A 218 17.22 10.61 3.99
N VAL A 219 16.41 9.59 3.67
CA VAL A 219 15.66 8.84 4.70
C VAL A 219 16.57 7.98 5.56
N ARG A 220 17.64 7.41 5.01
CA ARG A 220 18.62 6.65 5.77
C ARG A 220 19.42 7.54 6.73
N LEU A 221 19.84 8.72 6.29
CA LEU A 221 20.47 9.74 7.14
C LEU A 221 19.52 10.23 8.24
N ALA A 222 18.21 10.22 8.00
CA ALA A 222 17.20 10.52 9.00
C ALA A 222 16.99 9.40 10.03
N GLY A 223 17.57 8.21 9.82
CA GLY A 223 17.52 7.08 10.74
C GLY A 223 16.66 5.91 10.28
N ALA A 224 16.18 5.90 9.03
CA ALA A 224 15.54 4.70 8.47
C ALA A 224 16.57 3.59 8.21
N ASP A 225 16.20 2.34 8.50
CA ASP A 225 17.01 1.16 8.23
C ASP A 225 16.97 0.77 6.74
N ALA A 226 15.84 1.05 6.08
CA ALA A 226 15.64 0.84 4.64
C ALA A 226 14.61 1.83 4.08
N ALA A 227 14.57 1.94 2.74
CA ALA A 227 13.55 2.64 1.98
C ALA A 227 12.57 1.63 1.35
N MET A 228 11.29 2.01 1.17
CA MET A 228 10.29 1.21 0.48
C MET A 228 9.65 2.01 -0.64
N ILE A 229 9.64 1.46 -1.85
CA ILE A 229 9.14 2.10 -3.06
C ILE A 229 7.90 1.36 -3.61
N GLY A 230 6.88 2.12 -4.03
CA GLY A 230 5.71 1.58 -4.71
C GLY A 230 5.55 2.18 -6.11
N THR A 231 5.38 3.48 -6.19
CA THR A 231 5.05 4.17 -7.45
C THR A 231 6.09 3.97 -8.54
N LEU A 232 7.38 3.93 -8.19
CA LEU A 232 8.46 3.75 -9.16
C LEU A 232 8.39 2.41 -9.89
N VAL A 233 7.84 1.37 -9.25
CA VAL A 233 7.75 0.04 -9.84
C VAL A 233 6.45 -0.23 -10.59
N LEU A 234 5.50 0.71 -10.61
CA LEU A 234 4.20 0.54 -11.28
C LEU A 234 4.32 0.32 -12.80
N ARG A 235 5.40 0.80 -13.42
CA ARG A 235 5.65 0.66 -14.85
C ARG A 235 6.69 -0.42 -15.18
N THR A 236 7.20 -1.15 -14.18
CA THR A 236 8.13 -2.26 -14.46
C THR A 236 7.44 -3.41 -15.19
N VAL A 237 8.20 -4.20 -15.94
CA VAL A 237 7.65 -5.30 -16.75
C VAL A 237 7.06 -6.41 -15.87
N GLU A 238 7.50 -6.53 -14.62
CA GLU A 238 7.05 -7.52 -13.66
C GLU A 238 5.78 -7.10 -12.90
N ALA A 239 5.45 -5.78 -12.93
CA ALA A 239 4.26 -5.27 -12.26
C ALA A 239 2.98 -5.59 -13.04
N GLY A 240 1.94 -6.00 -12.33
CA GLY A 240 0.61 -6.26 -12.88
C GLY A 240 -0.25 -5.00 -13.06
N THR A 241 0.36 -3.83 -13.15
CA THR A 241 -0.36 -2.56 -13.33
C THR A 241 -1.12 -2.57 -14.66
N GLY A 242 -2.42 -2.31 -14.63
CA GLY A 242 -3.27 -2.30 -15.81
C GLY A 242 -2.80 -1.31 -16.90
N ALA A 243 -3.05 -1.63 -18.16
CA ALA A 243 -2.54 -0.87 -19.31
C ALA A 243 -2.93 0.62 -19.26
N THR A 244 -4.17 0.93 -18.92
CA THR A 244 -4.67 2.32 -18.79
C THR A 244 -3.90 3.10 -17.71
N HIS A 245 -3.63 2.46 -16.56
CA HIS A 245 -2.88 3.09 -15.47
C HIS A 245 -1.40 3.29 -15.87
N ARG A 246 -0.76 2.28 -16.48
CA ARG A 246 0.61 2.40 -17.00
C ARG A 246 0.76 3.54 -18.00
N ALA A 247 -0.19 3.67 -18.93
CA ALA A 247 -0.22 4.75 -19.93
C ALA A 247 -0.39 6.12 -19.25
N ALA A 248 -1.32 6.24 -18.29
CA ALA A 248 -1.56 7.48 -17.56
C ALA A 248 -0.34 7.98 -16.77
N LEU A 249 0.47 7.08 -16.21
CA LEU A 249 1.71 7.46 -15.52
C LEU A 249 2.77 8.10 -16.45
N ALA A 250 2.67 7.88 -17.76
CA ALA A 250 3.56 8.47 -18.75
C ALA A 250 2.92 9.65 -19.51
N ASP A 251 1.62 9.86 -19.37
CA ASP A 251 0.88 10.87 -20.11
C ASP A 251 1.08 12.26 -19.50
N PRO A 252 1.62 13.25 -20.23
CA PRO A 252 1.84 14.59 -19.74
C PRO A 252 0.56 15.36 -19.39
N VAL A 253 -0.62 14.88 -19.78
CA VAL A 253 -1.91 15.48 -19.41
C VAL A 253 -2.15 15.42 -17.89
N PHE A 254 -1.56 14.43 -17.21
CA PHE A 254 -1.59 14.35 -15.74
C PHE A 254 -0.41 15.15 -15.18
N ASP A 255 -0.71 16.27 -14.54
CA ASP A 255 0.29 17.26 -14.10
C ASP A 255 0.57 17.19 -12.60
N ARG A 256 -0.32 16.58 -11.80
CA ARG A 256 -0.21 16.50 -10.34
C ARG A 256 -0.91 15.29 -9.74
N THR A 257 -0.57 15.00 -8.49
CA THR A 257 -1.32 14.08 -7.62
C THR A 257 -2.06 14.83 -6.53
N ALA A 258 -3.17 14.28 -6.04
CA ALA A 258 -3.90 14.77 -4.88
C ALA A 258 -4.37 13.62 -3.99
N LEU A 259 -4.60 13.89 -2.70
CA LEU A 259 -5.36 13.01 -1.84
C LEU A 259 -6.84 13.14 -2.21
N THR A 260 -7.52 12.01 -2.30
CA THR A 260 -8.94 11.92 -2.64
C THR A 260 -9.62 10.81 -1.85
N ARG A 261 -10.91 10.92 -1.63
CA ARG A 261 -11.80 9.87 -1.11
C ARG A 261 -12.76 9.36 -2.17
N ALA A 262 -12.76 9.96 -3.35
CA ALA A 262 -13.73 9.74 -4.42
C ALA A 262 -13.97 8.27 -4.78
N PHE A 263 -12.91 7.45 -4.78
CA PHE A 263 -13.02 6.04 -5.21
C PHE A 263 -13.34 5.06 -4.08
N THR A 264 -12.95 5.36 -2.84
CA THR A 264 -13.01 4.34 -1.80
C THR A 264 -13.57 4.82 -0.47
N GLY A 265 -13.79 6.13 -0.32
CA GLY A 265 -14.21 6.70 0.95
C GLY A 265 -13.11 6.71 2.03
N ARG A 266 -11.84 6.40 1.65
CA ARG A 266 -10.67 6.50 2.52
C ARG A 266 -9.61 7.35 1.83
N PRO A 267 -8.88 8.23 2.53
CA PRO A 267 -7.85 9.06 1.91
C PRO A 267 -6.84 8.22 1.12
N ALA A 268 -6.66 8.55 -0.15
CA ALA A 268 -5.71 7.88 -1.04
C ALA A 268 -5.14 8.88 -2.05
N ARG A 269 -3.86 8.75 -2.41
CA ARG A 269 -3.22 9.64 -3.39
C ARG A 269 -3.27 9.05 -4.79
N ALA A 270 -3.75 9.84 -5.74
CA ALA A 270 -3.87 9.48 -7.14
C ALA A 270 -3.39 10.62 -8.06
N LEU A 271 -3.12 10.31 -9.33
CA LEU A 271 -3.11 11.32 -10.40
C LEU A 271 -4.48 11.99 -10.45
N VAL A 272 -4.49 13.33 -10.59
CA VAL A 272 -5.74 14.11 -10.66
C VAL A 272 -6.34 13.97 -12.05
N ASN A 273 -7.42 13.21 -12.14
CA ASN A 273 -8.24 13.06 -13.33
C ASN A 273 -9.61 13.73 -13.16
N ARG A 274 -10.51 13.59 -14.13
CA ARG A 274 -11.87 14.16 -14.07
C ARG A 274 -12.61 13.66 -12.83
N PHE A 275 -12.64 12.35 -12.59
CA PHE A 275 -13.37 11.75 -11.47
C PHE A 275 -12.89 12.29 -10.10
N VAL A 276 -11.59 12.47 -9.91
CA VAL A 276 -11.02 13.06 -8.69
C VAL A 276 -11.46 14.51 -8.51
N ARG A 277 -11.57 15.29 -9.59
CA ARG A 277 -12.02 16.69 -9.53
C ARG A 277 -13.50 16.83 -9.27
N ASP A 278 -14.31 15.99 -9.94
CA ASP A 278 -15.76 16.08 -9.90
C ASP A 278 -16.34 15.55 -8.57
N HIS A 279 -15.55 14.77 -7.80
CA HIS A 279 -15.94 14.16 -6.52
C HIS A 279 -14.93 14.48 -5.39
N ASP A 280 -14.44 15.70 -5.32
CA ASP A 280 -13.44 16.14 -4.32
C ASP A 280 -14.03 16.19 -2.89
N ASP A 281 -15.37 16.34 -2.77
CA ASP A 281 -16.13 16.33 -1.54
C ASP A 281 -16.65 14.95 -1.11
N ALA A 282 -16.25 13.87 -1.80
CA ALA A 282 -16.68 12.51 -1.49
C ALA A 282 -16.58 12.19 0.01
N PRO A 283 -17.60 11.53 0.60
CA PRO A 283 -17.63 11.26 2.03
C PRO A 283 -16.60 10.21 2.45
N LEU A 284 -16.38 10.11 3.76
CA LEU A 284 -15.73 8.93 4.36
C LEU A 284 -16.71 7.74 4.28
N GLY A 285 -16.20 6.52 4.11
CA GLY A 285 -17.08 5.35 3.99
C GLY A 285 -16.41 4.11 3.41
N TYR A 286 -15.27 3.70 3.98
CA TYR A 286 -14.55 2.49 3.56
C TYR A 286 -14.98 1.29 4.43
N PRO A 287 -15.26 0.10 3.86
CA PRO A 287 -15.12 -0.32 2.46
C PRO A 287 -16.37 -0.07 1.59
N ALA A 288 -17.48 0.42 2.13
CA ALA A 288 -18.73 0.56 1.39
C ALA A 288 -18.56 1.34 0.06
N LEU A 289 -17.87 2.48 0.08
CA LEU A 289 -17.63 3.28 -1.13
C LEU A 289 -16.61 2.63 -2.08
N HIS A 290 -15.69 1.81 -1.57
CA HIS A 290 -14.85 0.99 -2.44
C HIS A 290 -15.70 0.05 -3.30
N HIS A 291 -16.70 -0.60 -2.71
CA HIS A 291 -17.61 -1.48 -3.44
C HIS A 291 -18.53 -0.70 -4.38
N LEU A 292 -19.06 0.43 -3.93
CA LEU A 292 -19.91 1.30 -4.72
C LEU A 292 -19.29 1.71 -6.05
N THR A 293 -18.03 2.17 -6.02
CA THR A 293 -17.33 2.66 -7.23
C THR A 293 -16.67 1.56 -8.06
N LYS A 294 -16.62 0.30 -7.58
CA LYS A 294 -15.94 -0.80 -8.28
C LYS A 294 -16.45 -1.01 -9.72
N PRO A 295 -17.77 -1.00 -10.02
CA PRO A 295 -18.26 -1.14 -11.39
C PRO A 295 -17.78 -0.01 -12.31
N ILE A 296 -17.77 1.24 -11.85
CA ILE A 296 -17.28 2.40 -12.61
C ILE A 296 -15.82 2.20 -12.98
N ARG A 297 -14.96 1.86 -11.99
CA ARG A 297 -13.52 1.64 -12.20
C ARG A 297 -13.25 0.45 -13.13
N THR A 298 -14.06 -0.61 -13.04
CA THR A 298 -13.96 -1.79 -13.92
C THR A 298 -14.31 -1.42 -15.36
N ALA A 299 -15.41 -0.69 -15.57
CA ALA A 299 -15.81 -0.20 -16.89
C ALA A 299 -14.76 0.76 -17.48
N ALA A 300 -14.24 1.69 -16.68
CA ALA A 300 -13.18 2.61 -17.08
C ALA A 300 -11.91 1.87 -17.53
N ALA A 301 -11.48 0.85 -16.75
CA ALA A 301 -10.33 0.04 -17.13
C ALA A 301 -10.54 -0.71 -18.45
N ALA A 302 -11.72 -1.31 -18.65
CA ALA A 302 -12.06 -2.02 -19.89
C ALA A 302 -12.15 -1.10 -21.12
N ALA A 303 -12.59 0.15 -20.92
CA ALA A 303 -12.71 1.16 -21.96
C ALA A 303 -11.39 1.93 -22.23
N GLY A 304 -10.34 1.72 -21.42
CA GLY A 304 -9.13 2.54 -21.47
C GLY A 304 -9.34 3.98 -21.00
N ASP A 305 -10.40 4.25 -20.22
CA ASP A 305 -10.73 5.58 -19.73
C ASP A 305 -9.94 5.92 -18.44
N ALA A 306 -8.84 6.62 -18.61
CA ALA A 306 -8.04 7.13 -17.50
C ALA A 306 -8.75 8.23 -16.68
N GLN A 307 -9.80 8.85 -17.21
CA GLN A 307 -10.49 9.96 -16.55
C GLN A 307 -11.47 9.50 -15.45
N SER A 308 -11.86 8.20 -15.47
CA SER A 308 -12.75 7.59 -14.49
C SER A 308 -12.07 6.43 -13.71
N LEU A 309 -10.77 6.18 -13.94
CA LEU A 309 -10.00 5.14 -13.27
C LEU A 309 -9.24 5.69 -12.06
N HIS A 310 -9.15 4.91 -10.99
CA HIS A 310 -8.33 5.20 -9.81
C HIS A 310 -6.84 5.03 -10.13
N LEU A 311 -6.17 6.10 -10.47
CA LEU A 311 -4.77 6.12 -10.89
C LEU A 311 -3.86 6.35 -9.69
N TRP A 312 -3.73 5.34 -8.80
CA TRP A 312 -2.94 5.47 -7.59
C TRP A 312 -1.47 5.76 -7.92
N ALA A 313 -0.96 6.88 -7.43
CA ALA A 313 0.41 7.29 -7.66
C ALA A 313 0.87 8.29 -6.60
N GLY A 314 2.10 8.14 -6.10
CA GLY A 314 2.76 9.09 -5.22
C GLY A 314 3.31 10.29 -5.98
N ARG A 315 3.88 11.25 -5.27
CA ARG A 315 4.40 12.49 -5.87
C ARG A 315 5.57 12.28 -6.84
N SER A 316 6.32 11.19 -6.67
CA SER A 316 7.45 10.84 -7.55
C SER A 316 7.07 10.05 -8.81
N TRP A 317 5.79 10.01 -9.21
CA TRP A 317 5.32 9.16 -10.33
C TRP A 317 6.03 9.41 -11.67
N ARG A 318 6.52 10.64 -11.91
CA ARG A 318 7.24 10.96 -13.14
C ARG A 318 8.57 10.23 -13.29
N ALA A 319 9.13 9.74 -12.19
CA ALA A 319 10.33 8.91 -12.17
C ALA A 319 10.04 7.41 -12.42
N ALA A 320 8.76 7.00 -12.52
CA ALA A 320 8.40 5.62 -12.85
C ALA A 320 8.78 5.30 -14.30
N ALA A 321 9.75 4.41 -14.49
CA ALA A 321 10.26 4.03 -15.79
C ALA A 321 9.63 2.74 -16.31
N ASP A 322 9.48 2.61 -17.65
CA ASP A 322 9.16 1.36 -18.32
C ASP A 322 10.45 0.55 -18.50
N ALA A 323 10.78 -0.25 -17.50
CA ALA A 323 12.06 -0.95 -17.39
C ALA A 323 11.90 -2.23 -16.58
N PRO A 324 12.87 -3.17 -16.61
CA PRO A 324 12.95 -4.25 -15.67
C PRO A 324 13.06 -3.73 -14.22
N LEU A 325 12.45 -4.44 -13.28
CA LEU A 325 12.51 -4.08 -11.84
C LEU A 325 13.96 -3.92 -11.35
N ALA A 326 14.85 -4.80 -11.80
CA ALA A 326 16.26 -4.78 -11.38
C ALA A 326 16.93 -3.43 -11.73
N ASP A 327 16.65 -2.86 -12.91
CA ASP A 327 17.22 -1.59 -13.36
C ASP A 327 16.70 -0.42 -12.49
N VAL A 328 15.40 -0.45 -12.17
CA VAL A 328 14.79 0.56 -11.26
C VAL A 328 15.39 0.49 -9.86
N LEU A 329 15.60 -0.71 -9.33
CA LEU A 329 16.18 -0.90 -8.02
C LEU A 329 17.69 -0.56 -7.97
N GLU A 330 18.45 -0.87 -9.02
CA GLU A 330 19.87 -0.52 -9.09
C GLU A 330 20.07 1.00 -9.12
N ALA A 331 19.25 1.74 -9.87
CA ALA A 331 19.30 3.19 -9.95
C ALA A 331 19.02 3.90 -8.60
N LEU A 332 18.44 3.21 -7.63
CA LEU A 332 18.19 3.74 -6.28
C LEU A 332 19.35 3.48 -5.30
N LEU A 333 20.35 2.72 -5.71
CA LEU A 333 21.49 2.31 -4.90
C LEU A 333 22.81 2.95 -5.35
N THR A 334 22.79 3.64 -6.48
CA THR A 334 23.92 4.35 -7.10
C THR A 334 23.81 5.83 -6.88
#